data_cfcc8923330289ef6e61773aa67908be
#
_entry.id   cfcc8923330289ef6e61773aa67908be
#
_cell.length_a   1.000
_cell.length_b   1.000
_cell.length_c   1.000
_cell.angle_alpha   90.00
_cell.angle_beta   90.00
_cell.angle_gamma   90.00
#
_symmetry.space_group_name_H-M   'P 1'
#
loop_
_entity.id
_entity.type
_entity.pdbx_description
1 polymer ?
#
loop_
_entity_poly.entity_id
_entity_poly.type
_entity_poly.pdbx_seq_one_letter_code
_entity_poly.pdbx_strand_id
1 'polypeptide(L)'
;MHRSLVAAVAAVFVLLAAGCGTSRRDKVSAYFQKVDDAQKTLASQIVQANLAYRNFSKAASSPREQRDLRKAEATIRKLRARVASVDAPSDAVSIRRDLLRLLDSEIAFAQDVIRLARYTPRFAAVLTDAGKRGASLQANLKGSSSSQQAVAFGAYADALDRDFARLNRLFPPEVVAPAHAAEVETLRTTAQLCRQIRDALNAHQHVTLVNLINRLADLSSTAARRKVHAAQVRAVKAFNGRLQAMTRLTARIQRERQALERKL
;
A
#
# COMPACT_ATOMS: atom_id res chain seq x y z
N MET A 1 -8.43 -15.86 -8.14
CA MET A 1 -8.40 -14.76 -9.13
C MET A 1 -7.11 -13.95 -8.94
N HIS A 2 -5.94 -14.53 -9.32
CA HIS A 2 -4.60 -13.95 -9.06
C HIS A 2 -3.70 -14.13 -10.28
N ARG A 3 -4.11 -13.64 -11.43
CA ARG A 3 -3.24 -13.63 -12.62
C ARG A 3 -3.46 -12.31 -13.36
N SER A 4 -2.65 -11.29 -13.12
CA SER A 4 -2.44 -10.15 -14.03
C SER A 4 -1.74 -8.94 -13.36
N LEU A 5 -0.64 -9.12 -12.62
CA LEU A 5 0.02 -7.99 -11.94
C LEU A 5 1.51 -7.83 -12.32
N VAL A 6 1.96 -8.38 -13.45
CA VAL A 6 3.40 -8.48 -13.68
C VAL A 6 3.85 -8.26 -15.12
N ALA A 7 3.26 -7.39 -15.87
CA ALA A 7 3.70 -7.19 -17.27
C ALA A 7 3.88 -5.72 -17.68
N ALA A 8 4.60 -4.91 -16.91
CA ALA A 8 4.75 -3.50 -17.29
C ALA A 8 6.19 -2.95 -17.40
N VAL A 9 7.26 -3.75 -17.29
CA VAL A 9 8.63 -3.18 -17.33
C VAL A 9 9.61 -3.95 -18.22
N ALA A 10 9.22 -4.69 -19.19
CA ALA A 10 10.22 -5.34 -20.06
C ALA A 10 9.71 -5.53 -21.48
N ALA A 11 9.88 -4.55 -22.34
CA ALA A 11 10.06 -4.76 -23.78
C ALA A 11 10.57 -3.46 -24.45
N VAL A 12 11.87 -3.31 -24.61
CA VAL A 12 12.44 -2.40 -25.60
C VAL A 12 13.41 -3.17 -26.48
N PHE A 13 13.05 -3.32 -27.73
CA PHE A 13 13.82 -4.01 -28.76
C PHE A 13 14.84 -3.08 -29.43
N VAL A 14 15.97 -3.66 -29.77
CA VAL A 14 17.11 -3.06 -30.49
C VAL A 14 16.86 -3.13 -32.00
N LEU A 15 17.08 -2.04 -32.69
CA LEU A 15 17.43 -2.06 -34.12
C LEU A 15 18.53 -1.01 -34.38
N LEU A 16 19.64 -1.48 -34.89
CA LEU A 16 20.79 -0.68 -35.36
C LEU A 16 20.57 -0.29 -36.82
N ALA A 17 20.74 0.97 -37.14
CA ALA A 17 21.06 1.40 -38.49
C ALA A 17 21.96 2.64 -38.43
N ALA A 18 23.15 2.53 -38.98
CA ALA A 18 24.13 3.61 -39.13
C ALA A 18 23.82 4.44 -40.38
N GLY A 19 23.84 5.76 -40.26
CA GLY A 19 23.68 6.68 -41.36
C GLY A 19 24.25 8.06 -41.00
N CYS A 20 25.28 8.54 -41.72
CA CYS A 20 25.90 9.85 -41.55
C CYS A 20 25.01 10.94 -42.09
N GLY A 21 24.67 11.90 -41.24
CA GLY A 21 23.98 13.15 -41.56
C GLY A 21 23.19 13.61 -40.34
N THR A 22 23.33 14.86 -39.91
CA THR A 22 22.59 15.42 -38.76
C THR A 22 21.12 15.60 -39.07
N SER A 23 20.49 14.60 -39.67
CA SER A 23 19.07 14.61 -40.03
C SER A 23 18.20 14.62 -38.76
N ARG A 24 16.97 15.09 -38.91
CA ARG A 24 15.95 15.02 -37.86
C ARG A 24 15.80 13.60 -37.31
N ARG A 25 15.87 12.60 -38.19
CA ARG A 25 15.84 11.17 -37.87
C ARG A 25 17.01 10.76 -36.99
N ASP A 26 18.25 11.21 -37.32
CA ASP A 26 19.43 10.84 -36.56
C ASP A 26 19.40 11.39 -35.14
N LYS A 27 18.90 12.63 -34.96
CA LYS A 27 18.73 13.24 -33.63
C LYS A 27 17.76 12.46 -32.76
N VAL A 28 16.63 12.02 -33.32
CA VAL A 28 15.62 11.23 -32.60
C VAL A 28 16.13 9.83 -32.30
N SER A 29 16.79 9.17 -33.26
CA SER A 29 17.43 7.86 -33.04
C SER A 29 18.50 7.91 -31.95
N ALA A 30 19.39 8.91 -32.00
CA ALA A 30 20.43 9.10 -30.99
C ALA A 30 19.83 9.36 -29.57
N TYR A 31 18.72 10.10 -29.49
CA TYR A 31 18.00 10.29 -28.24
C TYR A 31 17.49 8.96 -27.69
N PHE A 32 16.76 8.17 -28.48
CA PHE A 32 16.23 6.90 -28.04
C PHE A 32 17.34 5.90 -27.68
N GLN A 33 18.43 5.89 -28.44
CA GLN A 33 19.59 5.07 -28.12
C GLN A 33 20.15 5.40 -26.73
N LYS A 34 20.34 6.69 -26.40
CA LYS A 34 20.79 7.11 -25.07
C LYS A 34 19.84 6.69 -23.95
N VAL A 35 18.51 6.78 -24.19
CA VAL A 35 17.50 6.31 -23.23
C VAL A 35 17.57 4.79 -23.06
N ASP A 36 17.68 4.05 -24.16
CA ASP A 36 17.79 2.58 -24.14
C ASP A 36 19.10 2.12 -23.46
N ASP A 37 20.21 2.81 -23.68
CA ASP A 37 21.48 2.53 -23.01
C ASP A 37 21.41 2.80 -21.50
N ALA A 38 20.70 3.87 -21.10
CA ALA A 38 20.42 4.10 -19.67
C ALA A 38 19.60 2.97 -19.05
N GLN A 39 18.63 2.44 -19.76
CA GLN A 39 17.84 1.28 -19.31
C GLN A 39 18.66 -0.01 -19.28
N LYS A 40 19.45 -0.29 -20.33
CA LYS A 40 20.34 -1.47 -20.41
C LYS A 40 21.34 -1.49 -19.26
N THR A 41 21.97 -0.35 -18.94
CA THR A 41 22.93 -0.23 -17.84
C THR A 41 22.33 -0.60 -16.48
N LEU A 42 21.01 -0.46 -16.33
CA LEU A 42 20.27 -0.77 -15.10
C LEU A 42 19.43 -2.05 -15.22
N ALA A 43 19.50 -2.77 -16.34
CA ALA A 43 18.60 -3.88 -16.65
C ALA A 43 18.58 -4.96 -15.54
N SER A 44 19.75 -5.38 -15.06
CA SER A 44 19.83 -6.37 -13.97
C SER A 44 19.21 -5.87 -12.67
N GLN A 45 19.37 -4.58 -12.36
CA GLN A 45 18.79 -3.95 -11.19
C GLN A 45 17.27 -3.77 -11.34
N ILE A 46 16.77 -3.48 -12.53
CA ILE A 46 15.35 -3.40 -12.86
C ILE A 46 14.69 -4.79 -12.69
N VAL A 47 15.36 -5.86 -13.16
CA VAL A 47 14.88 -7.25 -12.93
C VAL A 47 14.77 -7.54 -11.43
N GLN A 48 15.79 -7.18 -10.65
CA GLN A 48 15.76 -7.36 -9.18
C GLN A 48 14.65 -6.51 -8.52
N ALA A 49 14.40 -5.29 -9.01
CA ALA A 49 13.29 -4.46 -8.57
C ALA A 49 11.94 -5.15 -8.79
N ASN A 50 11.72 -5.69 -9.98
CA ASN A 50 10.50 -6.43 -10.31
C ASN A 50 10.30 -7.67 -9.43
N LEU A 51 11.37 -8.41 -9.14
CA LEU A 51 11.34 -9.55 -8.22
C LEU A 51 10.97 -9.10 -6.79
N ALA A 52 11.53 -7.99 -6.30
CA ALA A 52 11.20 -7.44 -4.99
C ALA A 52 9.71 -7.08 -4.89
N TYR A 53 9.11 -6.47 -5.93
CA TYR A 53 7.67 -6.18 -5.95
C TYR A 53 6.81 -7.46 -6.01
N ARG A 54 7.21 -8.44 -6.78
CA ARG A 54 6.50 -9.74 -6.85
C ARG A 54 6.49 -10.46 -5.52
N ASN A 55 7.62 -10.46 -4.83
CA ASN A 55 7.77 -11.15 -3.56
C ASN A 55 7.04 -10.45 -2.43
N PHE A 56 6.93 -9.10 -2.46
CA PHE A 56 6.20 -8.32 -1.48
C PHE A 56 4.74 -8.78 -1.32
N SER A 57 4.07 -9.19 -2.41
CA SER A 57 2.70 -9.68 -2.37
C SER A 57 2.54 -11.06 -1.71
N LYS A 58 3.64 -11.79 -1.50
CA LYS A 58 3.64 -13.18 -1.00
C LYS A 58 4.15 -13.30 0.42
N ALA A 59 5.02 -12.41 0.85
CA ALA A 59 5.66 -12.45 2.15
C ALA A 59 5.48 -11.12 2.86
N ALA A 60 4.89 -11.14 4.04
CA ALA A 60 4.75 -9.96 4.86
C ALA A 60 6.14 -9.47 5.32
N SER A 61 6.70 -8.53 4.58
CA SER A 61 7.68 -7.53 5.02
C SER A 61 8.82 -7.98 5.95
N SER A 62 9.59 -8.98 5.50
CA SER A 62 10.87 -9.24 6.16
C SER A 62 11.81 -8.03 6.01
N PRO A 63 12.78 -7.82 6.92
CA PRO A 63 13.79 -6.76 6.78
C PRO A 63 14.58 -6.84 5.46
N ARG A 64 14.75 -8.04 4.90
CA ARG A 64 15.38 -8.28 3.60
C ARG A 64 14.55 -7.70 2.47
N GLU A 65 13.27 -7.99 2.43
CA GLU A 65 12.35 -7.49 1.40
C GLU A 65 12.22 -5.97 1.44
N GLN A 66 12.19 -5.36 2.62
CA GLN A 66 12.21 -3.91 2.75
C GLN A 66 13.50 -3.28 2.22
N ARG A 67 14.65 -3.95 2.36
CA ARG A 67 15.91 -3.51 1.74
C ARG A 67 15.87 -3.62 0.23
N ASP A 68 15.32 -4.71 -0.29
CA ASP A 68 15.23 -4.95 -1.73
C ASP A 68 14.26 -3.95 -2.41
N LEU A 69 13.15 -3.62 -1.76
CA LEU A 69 12.25 -2.55 -2.23
C LEU A 69 12.93 -1.17 -2.26
N ARG A 70 13.75 -0.84 -1.25
CA ARG A 70 14.51 0.42 -1.25
C ARG A 70 15.58 0.46 -2.35
N LYS A 71 16.24 -0.66 -2.62
CA LYS A 71 17.17 -0.77 -3.75
C LYS A 71 16.44 -0.59 -5.08
N ALA A 72 15.24 -1.17 -5.21
CA ALA A 72 14.38 -0.99 -6.37
C ALA A 72 14.03 0.48 -6.60
N GLU A 73 13.56 1.17 -5.57
CA GLU A 73 13.26 2.62 -5.64
C GLU A 73 14.50 3.42 -6.07
N ALA A 74 15.65 3.17 -5.43
CA ALA A 74 16.89 3.86 -5.76
C ALA A 74 17.32 3.64 -7.23
N THR A 75 17.06 2.44 -7.78
CA THR A 75 17.32 2.13 -9.19
C THR A 75 16.44 2.95 -10.13
N ILE A 76 15.14 3.05 -9.84
CA ILE A 76 14.20 3.85 -10.64
C ILE A 76 14.60 5.33 -10.59
N ARG A 77 15.01 5.84 -9.42
CA ARG A 77 15.53 7.22 -9.30
C ARG A 77 16.77 7.47 -10.15
N LYS A 78 17.72 6.51 -10.19
CA LYS A 78 18.90 6.60 -11.05
C LYS A 78 18.51 6.63 -12.53
N LEU A 79 17.57 5.77 -12.94
CA LEU A 79 17.05 5.77 -14.31
C LEU A 79 16.39 7.10 -14.66
N ARG A 80 15.55 7.60 -13.77
CA ARG A 80 14.89 8.91 -13.93
C ARG A 80 15.90 10.03 -14.09
N ALA A 81 16.94 10.08 -13.26
CA ALA A 81 18.00 11.10 -13.37
C ALA A 81 18.76 11.02 -14.71
N ARG A 82 19.08 9.81 -15.17
CA ARG A 82 19.74 9.61 -16.47
C ARG A 82 18.85 10.04 -17.64
N VAL A 83 17.56 9.67 -17.63
CA VAL A 83 16.61 10.11 -18.65
C VAL A 83 16.43 11.64 -18.64
N ALA A 84 16.43 12.25 -17.45
CA ALA A 84 16.32 13.69 -17.31
C ALA A 84 17.55 14.44 -17.83
N SER A 85 18.75 13.84 -17.80
CA SER A 85 19.98 14.46 -18.31
C SER A 85 20.16 14.33 -19.83
N VAL A 86 19.30 13.56 -20.52
CA VAL A 86 19.36 13.43 -21.97
C VAL A 86 18.49 14.49 -22.61
N ASP A 87 19.09 15.35 -23.45
CA ASP A 87 18.34 16.35 -24.22
C ASP A 87 17.51 15.67 -25.29
N ALA A 88 16.21 16.00 -25.30
CA ALA A 88 15.29 15.47 -26.29
C ALA A 88 15.17 16.45 -27.46
N PRO A 89 15.24 15.96 -28.71
CA PRO A 89 14.88 16.78 -29.85
C PRO A 89 13.42 17.21 -29.81
N SER A 90 13.04 18.26 -30.49
CA SER A 90 11.68 18.84 -30.48
C SER A 90 10.57 17.78 -30.64
N ASP A 91 10.81 16.82 -31.52
CA ASP A 91 9.86 15.75 -31.84
C ASP A 91 9.68 14.70 -30.71
N ALA A 92 10.65 14.57 -29.83
CA ALA A 92 10.63 13.61 -28.74
C ALA A 92 10.32 14.24 -27.35
N VAL A 93 10.06 15.55 -27.28
CA VAL A 93 9.81 16.27 -26.01
C VAL A 93 8.58 15.73 -25.29
N SER A 94 7.50 15.40 -26.00
CA SER A 94 6.29 14.81 -25.40
C SER A 94 6.59 13.43 -24.80
N ILE A 95 7.32 12.60 -25.52
CA ILE A 95 7.72 11.25 -25.08
C ILE A 95 8.62 11.33 -23.85
N ARG A 96 9.61 12.25 -23.85
CA ARG A 96 10.47 12.50 -22.68
C ARG A 96 9.66 12.90 -21.46
N ARG A 97 8.73 13.84 -21.62
CA ARG A 97 7.85 14.28 -20.51
C ARG A 97 7.02 13.13 -19.95
N ASP A 98 6.42 12.32 -20.82
CA ASP A 98 5.60 11.19 -20.39
C ASP A 98 6.45 10.07 -19.76
N LEU A 99 7.67 9.85 -20.26
CA LEU A 99 8.63 8.92 -19.65
C LEU A 99 9.06 9.38 -18.25
N LEU A 100 9.38 10.65 -18.05
CA LEU A 100 9.70 11.19 -16.73
C LEU A 100 8.50 11.09 -15.78
N ARG A 101 7.28 11.39 -16.26
CA ARG A 101 6.04 11.21 -15.49
C ARG A 101 5.81 9.76 -15.08
N LEU A 102 6.10 8.80 -15.97
CA LEU A 102 6.02 7.36 -15.65
C LEU A 102 6.99 7.01 -14.52
N LEU A 103 8.26 7.40 -14.65
CA LEU A 103 9.29 7.14 -13.64
C LEU A 103 8.98 7.81 -12.30
N ASP A 104 8.44 9.04 -12.30
CA ASP A 104 7.98 9.70 -11.07
C ASP A 104 6.80 8.93 -10.41
N SER A 105 5.88 8.41 -11.22
CA SER A 105 4.77 7.57 -10.73
C SER A 105 5.25 6.25 -10.16
N GLU A 106 6.25 5.62 -10.78
CA GLU A 106 6.87 4.38 -10.29
C GLU A 106 7.63 4.62 -8.97
N ILE A 107 8.34 5.74 -8.83
CA ILE A 107 9.01 6.13 -7.57
C ILE A 107 7.98 6.33 -6.46
N ALA A 108 6.92 7.08 -6.72
CA ALA A 108 5.86 7.31 -5.74
C ALA A 108 5.18 6.00 -5.32
N PHE A 109 4.91 5.11 -6.29
CA PHE A 109 4.37 3.79 -6.04
C PHE A 109 5.31 2.93 -5.17
N ALA A 110 6.61 2.93 -5.50
CA ALA A 110 7.63 2.23 -4.73
C ALA A 110 7.68 2.69 -3.26
N GLN A 111 7.59 4.00 -3.03
CA GLN A 111 7.56 4.58 -1.69
C GLN A 111 6.31 4.16 -0.91
N ASP A 112 5.15 4.12 -1.57
CA ASP A 112 3.92 3.65 -0.94
C ASP A 112 4.00 2.16 -0.57
N VAL A 113 4.57 1.32 -1.44
CA VAL A 113 4.82 -0.10 -1.13
C VAL A 113 5.77 -0.26 0.06
N ILE A 114 6.85 0.53 0.13
CA ILE A 114 7.79 0.51 1.26
C ILE A 114 7.09 0.94 2.57
N ARG A 115 6.24 1.97 2.50
CA ARG A 115 5.45 2.42 3.65
C ARG A 115 4.48 1.35 4.12
N LEU A 116 3.76 0.70 3.19
CA LEU A 116 2.87 -0.43 3.48
C LEU A 116 3.61 -1.61 4.11
N ALA A 117 4.80 -1.95 3.58
CA ALA A 117 5.63 -3.02 4.12
C ALA A 117 6.04 -2.80 5.58
N ARG A 118 6.22 -1.56 5.99
CA ARG A 118 6.55 -1.20 7.38
C ARG A 118 5.32 -1.12 8.28
N TYR A 119 4.22 -0.64 7.72
CA TYR A 119 2.98 -0.40 8.45
C TYR A 119 2.22 -1.70 8.73
N THR A 120 2.01 -2.54 7.72
CA THR A 120 1.12 -3.71 7.79
C THR A 120 1.43 -4.67 8.94
N PRO A 121 2.69 -5.08 9.22
CA PRO A 121 2.96 -6.01 10.33
C PRO A 121 2.67 -5.39 11.70
N ARG A 122 2.97 -4.10 11.86
CA ARG A 122 2.73 -3.39 13.12
C ARG A 122 1.24 -3.24 13.40
N PHE A 123 0.49 -2.89 12.37
CA PHE A 123 -0.97 -2.81 12.42
C PHE A 123 -1.60 -4.17 12.74
N ALA A 124 -1.22 -5.22 11.99
CA ALA A 124 -1.71 -6.57 12.20
C ALA A 124 -1.39 -7.11 13.60
N ALA A 125 -0.20 -6.82 14.14
CA ALA A 125 0.18 -7.23 15.50
C ALA A 125 -0.76 -6.64 16.55
N VAL A 126 -1.10 -5.35 16.45
CA VAL A 126 -2.03 -4.70 17.41
C VAL A 126 -3.41 -5.35 17.32
N LEU A 127 -3.94 -5.55 16.13
CA LEU A 127 -5.27 -6.17 15.96
C LEU A 127 -5.29 -7.63 16.41
N THR A 128 -4.22 -8.38 16.19
CA THR A 128 -4.09 -9.77 16.68
C THR A 128 -4.07 -9.80 18.22
N ASP A 129 -3.33 -8.90 18.85
CA ASP A 129 -3.27 -8.78 20.30
C ASP A 129 -4.66 -8.41 20.87
N ALA A 130 -5.36 -7.46 20.28
CA ALA A 130 -6.71 -7.07 20.67
C ALA A 130 -7.70 -8.26 20.55
N GLY A 131 -7.61 -9.02 19.45
CA GLY A 131 -8.43 -10.23 19.24
C GLY A 131 -8.18 -11.32 20.27
N LYS A 132 -6.92 -11.59 20.63
CA LYS A 132 -6.57 -12.55 21.70
C LYS A 132 -7.15 -12.13 23.05
N ARG A 133 -7.07 -10.84 23.39
CA ARG A 133 -7.64 -10.31 24.65
C ARG A 133 -9.17 -10.40 24.66
N GLY A 134 -9.84 -10.16 23.51
CA GLY A 134 -11.27 -10.38 23.39
C GLY A 134 -11.67 -11.82 23.65
N ALA A 135 -10.94 -12.79 23.12
CA ALA A 135 -11.16 -14.21 23.40
C ALA A 135 -10.94 -14.55 24.89
N SER A 136 -9.90 -13.97 25.51
CA SER A 136 -9.63 -14.13 26.95
C SER A 136 -10.76 -13.53 27.80
N LEU A 137 -11.29 -12.35 27.43
CA LEU A 137 -12.46 -11.78 28.10
C LEU A 137 -13.64 -12.76 28.07
N GLN A 138 -13.99 -13.29 26.90
CA GLN A 138 -15.11 -14.24 26.77
C GLN A 138 -14.92 -15.48 27.65
N ALA A 139 -13.70 -15.99 27.75
CA ALA A 139 -13.38 -17.14 28.64
C ALA A 139 -13.57 -16.78 30.12
N ASN A 140 -13.12 -15.58 30.51
CA ASN A 140 -13.18 -15.11 31.91
C ASN A 140 -14.60 -14.73 32.35
N LEU A 141 -15.53 -14.47 31.45
CA LEU A 141 -16.93 -14.16 31.79
C LEU A 141 -17.76 -15.40 32.14
N LYS A 142 -17.34 -16.60 31.70
CA LYS A 142 -18.09 -17.84 31.94
C LYS A 142 -18.02 -18.24 33.42
N GLY A 143 -19.19 -18.32 34.07
CA GLY A 143 -19.30 -18.74 35.46
C GLY A 143 -18.80 -17.72 36.49
N SER A 144 -18.48 -16.47 36.05
CA SER A 144 -18.00 -15.41 36.93
C SER A 144 -19.14 -14.64 37.59
N SER A 145 -18.93 -14.19 38.85
CA SER A 145 -19.83 -13.24 39.51
C SER A 145 -19.83 -11.87 38.84
N SER A 146 -20.87 -11.06 39.08
CA SER A 146 -20.98 -9.69 38.51
C SER A 146 -19.76 -8.82 38.85
N SER A 147 -19.22 -8.94 40.06
CA SER A 147 -18.01 -8.23 40.45
C SER A 147 -16.77 -8.68 39.65
N GLN A 148 -16.59 -9.97 39.44
CA GLN A 148 -15.51 -10.52 38.61
C GLN A 148 -15.65 -10.10 37.13
N GLN A 149 -16.89 -10.09 36.63
CA GLN A 149 -17.18 -9.58 35.26
C GLN A 149 -16.84 -8.09 35.13
N ALA A 150 -17.19 -7.29 36.14
CA ALA A 150 -16.85 -5.85 36.13
C ALA A 150 -15.32 -5.64 36.06
N VAL A 151 -14.54 -6.39 36.85
CA VAL A 151 -13.09 -6.35 36.83
C VAL A 151 -12.56 -6.77 35.43
N ALA A 152 -13.10 -7.83 34.84
CA ALA A 152 -12.68 -8.31 33.53
C ALA A 152 -12.96 -7.30 32.42
N PHE A 153 -14.14 -6.66 32.40
CA PHE A 153 -14.45 -5.60 31.44
C PHE A 153 -13.56 -4.35 31.63
N GLY A 154 -13.25 -3.96 32.87
CA GLY A 154 -12.33 -2.85 33.15
C GLY A 154 -10.92 -3.14 32.61
N ALA A 155 -10.36 -4.30 32.93
CA ALA A 155 -9.04 -4.71 32.46
C ALA A 155 -8.97 -4.79 30.93
N TYR A 156 -10.04 -5.26 30.29
CA TYR A 156 -10.12 -5.30 28.83
C TYR A 156 -10.18 -3.90 28.21
N ALA A 157 -10.98 -2.99 28.79
CA ALA A 157 -11.04 -1.59 28.34
C ALA A 157 -9.67 -0.91 28.39
N ASP A 158 -8.93 -1.08 29.50
CA ASP A 158 -7.58 -0.53 29.67
C ASP A 158 -6.58 -1.13 28.66
N ALA A 159 -6.75 -2.40 28.33
CA ALA A 159 -5.94 -3.05 27.31
C ALA A 159 -6.24 -2.50 25.91
N LEU A 160 -7.51 -2.26 25.58
CA LEU A 160 -7.92 -1.63 24.31
C LEU A 160 -7.43 -0.19 24.18
N ASP A 161 -7.36 0.59 25.29
CA ASP A 161 -6.77 1.93 25.25
C ASP A 161 -5.28 1.90 24.95
N ARG A 162 -4.57 0.92 25.48
CA ARG A 162 -3.15 0.73 25.12
C ARG A 162 -2.99 0.39 23.64
N ASP A 163 -3.88 -0.44 23.09
CA ASP A 163 -3.88 -0.80 21.67
C ASP A 163 -4.28 0.39 20.79
N PHE A 164 -5.28 1.17 21.20
CA PHE A 164 -5.64 2.43 20.57
C PHE A 164 -4.44 3.39 20.51
N ALA A 165 -3.74 3.58 21.65
CA ALA A 165 -2.56 4.42 21.69
C ALA A 165 -1.41 3.89 20.80
N ARG A 166 -1.25 2.55 20.71
CA ARG A 166 -0.29 1.92 19.77
C ARG A 166 -0.66 2.19 18.31
N LEU A 167 -1.95 2.05 17.93
CA LEU A 167 -2.41 2.35 16.58
C LEU A 167 -2.22 3.83 16.22
N ASN A 168 -2.58 4.75 17.10
CA ASN A 168 -2.43 6.19 16.85
C ASN A 168 -0.97 6.64 16.64
N ARG A 169 0.00 5.86 17.08
CA ARG A 169 1.43 6.11 16.81
C ARG A 169 1.87 5.58 15.44
N LEU A 170 1.03 4.82 14.75
CA LEU A 170 1.33 4.35 13.41
C LEU A 170 0.91 5.42 12.40
N PHE A 171 1.80 5.71 11.47
CA PHE A 171 1.51 6.61 10.35
C PHE A 171 1.02 5.76 9.16
N PRO A 172 -0.31 5.66 8.96
CA PRO A 172 -0.84 4.86 7.87
C PRO A 172 -0.49 5.49 6.52
N PRO A 173 -0.05 4.70 5.52
CA PRO A 173 -0.02 5.17 4.15
C PRO A 173 -1.42 5.63 3.71
N GLU A 174 -1.47 6.64 2.84
CA GLU A 174 -2.72 7.26 2.37
C GLU A 174 -3.76 6.21 1.89
N VAL A 175 -3.28 5.20 1.16
CA VAL A 175 -4.11 4.13 0.59
C VAL A 175 -4.85 3.31 1.65
N VAL A 176 -4.34 3.20 2.88
CA VAL A 176 -4.96 2.43 3.99
C VAL A 176 -5.45 3.31 5.13
N ALA A 177 -5.27 4.63 5.04
CA ALA A 177 -5.66 5.56 6.08
C ALA A 177 -7.16 5.47 6.46
N PRO A 178 -8.11 5.32 5.52
CA PRO A 178 -9.52 5.15 5.88
C PRO A 178 -9.82 3.85 6.65
N ALA A 179 -9.13 2.76 6.31
CA ALA A 179 -9.28 1.49 7.04
C ALA A 179 -8.65 1.57 8.42
N HIS A 180 -7.48 2.21 8.55
CA HIS A 180 -6.84 2.49 9.82
C HIS A 180 -7.75 3.32 10.75
N ALA A 181 -8.32 4.41 10.25
CA ALA A 181 -9.22 5.26 11.02
C ALA A 181 -10.46 4.50 11.52
N ALA A 182 -11.03 3.62 10.70
CA ALA A 182 -12.17 2.79 11.09
C ALA A 182 -11.82 1.82 12.23
N GLU A 183 -10.63 1.21 12.20
CA GLU A 183 -10.18 0.29 13.27
C GLU A 183 -9.84 1.05 14.57
N VAL A 184 -9.22 2.23 14.46
CA VAL A 184 -8.94 3.12 15.60
C VAL A 184 -10.26 3.49 16.31
N GLU A 185 -11.30 3.88 15.56
CA GLU A 185 -12.59 4.21 16.12
C GLU A 185 -13.30 3.00 16.73
N THR A 186 -13.18 1.82 16.11
CA THR A 186 -13.72 0.57 16.66
C THR A 186 -13.09 0.25 18.02
N LEU A 187 -11.77 0.31 18.16
CA LEU A 187 -11.09 0.06 19.44
C LEU A 187 -11.54 1.06 20.51
N ARG A 188 -11.58 2.36 20.17
CA ARG A 188 -12.00 3.43 21.08
C ARG A 188 -13.43 3.20 21.59
N THR A 189 -14.37 2.96 20.67
CA THR A 189 -15.78 2.76 21.01
C THR A 189 -15.96 1.48 21.85
N THR A 190 -15.24 0.41 21.51
CA THR A 190 -15.27 -0.84 22.28
C THR A 190 -14.76 -0.62 23.70
N ALA A 191 -13.62 0.07 23.89
CA ALA A 191 -13.08 0.40 25.20
C ALA A 191 -14.09 1.21 26.04
N GLN A 192 -14.73 2.20 25.42
CA GLN A 192 -15.72 3.04 26.08
C GLN A 192 -16.95 2.24 26.52
N LEU A 193 -17.49 1.36 25.67
CA LEU A 193 -18.61 0.47 26.03
C LEU A 193 -18.23 -0.50 27.14
N CYS A 194 -17.02 -1.06 27.12
CA CYS A 194 -16.57 -1.95 28.18
C CYS A 194 -16.49 -1.24 29.53
N ARG A 195 -16.08 0.03 29.60
CA ARG A 195 -16.16 0.83 30.83
C ARG A 195 -17.58 1.05 31.31
N GLN A 196 -18.49 1.41 30.39
CA GLN A 196 -19.90 1.58 30.72
C GLN A 196 -20.53 0.28 31.23
N ILE A 197 -20.17 -0.88 30.65
CA ILE A 197 -20.61 -2.20 31.13
C ILE A 197 -20.06 -2.48 32.54
N ARG A 198 -18.79 -2.21 32.79
CA ARG A 198 -18.18 -2.31 34.13
C ARG A 198 -18.97 -1.49 35.16
N ASP A 199 -19.26 -0.24 34.83
CA ASP A 199 -19.93 0.69 35.73
C ASP A 199 -21.38 0.26 35.98
N ALA A 200 -22.09 -0.22 34.96
CA ALA A 200 -23.45 -0.78 35.08
C ALA A 200 -23.50 -2.07 35.93
N LEU A 201 -22.47 -2.94 35.83
CA LEU A 201 -22.33 -4.12 36.64
C LEU A 201 -22.15 -3.75 38.13
N ASN A 202 -21.24 -2.79 38.41
CA ASN A 202 -20.98 -2.31 39.76
C ASN A 202 -22.20 -1.62 40.40
N ALA A 203 -23.01 -0.92 39.57
CA ALA A 203 -24.23 -0.25 40.01
C ALA A 203 -25.49 -1.12 39.98
N HIS A 204 -25.38 -2.42 39.64
CA HIS A 204 -26.49 -3.36 39.49
C HIS A 204 -27.61 -2.88 38.54
N GLN A 205 -27.25 -2.15 37.48
CA GLN A 205 -28.19 -1.58 36.52
C GLN A 205 -28.51 -2.55 35.38
N HIS A 206 -29.38 -3.51 35.63
CA HIS A 206 -29.67 -4.61 34.69
C HIS A 206 -30.18 -4.16 33.32
N VAL A 207 -31.08 -3.18 33.22
CA VAL A 207 -31.63 -2.68 31.96
C VAL A 207 -30.53 -1.99 31.14
N THR A 208 -29.73 -1.15 31.80
CA THR A 208 -28.58 -0.46 31.17
C THR A 208 -27.55 -1.48 30.67
N LEU A 209 -27.26 -2.52 31.46
CA LEU A 209 -26.34 -3.57 31.12
C LEU A 209 -26.73 -4.32 29.84
N VAL A 210 -28.03 -4.73 29.74
CA VAL A 210 -28.53 -5.41 28.53
C VAL A 210 -28.36 -4.54 27.29
N ASN A 211 -28.72 -3.25 27.39
CA ASN A 211 -28.57 -2.31 26.28
C ASN A 211 -27.09 -2.13 25.85
N LEU A 212 -26.18 -2.05 26.81
CA LEU A 212 -24.74 -1.91 26.52
C LEU A 212 -24.15 -3.18 25.89
N ILE A 213 -24.54 -4.36 26.35
CA ILE A 213 -24.13 -5.64 25.77
C ILE A 213 -24.62 -5.74 24.32
N ASN A 214 -25.87 -5.37 24.03
CA ASN A 214 -26.41 -5.36 22.67
C ASN A 214 -25.61 -4.41 21.77
N ARG A 215 -25.29 -3.20 22.25
CA ARG A 215 -24.44 -2.25 21.51
C ARG A 215 -23.04 -2.79 21.26
N LEU A 216 -22.44 -3.49 22.22
CA LEU A 216 -21.15 -4.14 22.05
C LEU A 216 -21.22 -5.26 21.01
N ALA A 217 -22.30 -6.06 21.02
CA ALA A 217 -22.56 -7.08 20.01
C ALA A 217 -22.73 -6.47 18.62
N ASP A 218 -23.42 -5.34 18.51
CA ASP A 218 -23.59 -4.60 17.24
C ASP A 218 -22.26 -4.09 16.66
N LEU A 219 -21.33 -3.63 17.49
CA LEU A 219 -19.99 -3.25 17.05
C LEU A 219 -19.19 -4.42 16.45
N SER A 220 -19.40 -5.61 16.98
CA SER A 220 -18.81 -6.85 16.44
C SER A 220 -19.64 -7.44 15.29
N SER A 221 -20.77 -6.83 14.98
CA SER A 221 -21.73 -7.28 13.97
C SER A 221 -21.15 -7.24 12.54
N THR A 222 -21.83 -7.95 11.66
CA THR A 222 -21.55 -7.93 10.21
C THR A 222 -21.59 -6.53 9.61
N ALA A 223 -22.39 -5.59 10.15
CA ALA A 223 -22.50 -4.23 9.65
C ALA A 223 -21.25 -3.39 9.92
N ALA A 224 -20.69 -3.45 11.14
CA ALA A 224 -19.44 -2.78 11.48
C ALA A 224 -18.27 -3.32 10.65
N ARG A 225 -18.16 -4.65 10.53
CA ARG A 225 -17.16 -5.32 9.68
C ARG A 225 -17.29 -4.93 8.22
N ARG A 226 -18.52 -4.72 7.71
CA ARG A 226 -18.73 -4.25 6.32
C ARG A 226 -18.15 -2.87 6.08
N LYS A 227 -18.18 -1.93 7.04
CA LYS A 227 -17.56 -0.59 6.89
C LYS A 227 -16.05 -0.69 6.74
N VAL A 228 -15.40 -1.46 7.60
CA VAL A 228 -13.94 -1.69 7.52
C VAL A 228 -13.60 -2.40 6.21
N HIS A 229 -14.31 -3.47 5.87
CA HIS A 229 -14.10 -4.20 4.61
C HIS A 229 -14.31 -3.30 3.39
N ALA A 230 -15.34 -2.46 3.36
CA ALA A 230 -15.57 -1.51 2.27
C ALA A 230 -14.42 -0.50 2.14
N ALA A 231 -13.84 -0.02 3.26
CA ALA A 231 -12.67 0.84 3.25
C ALA A 231 -11.43 0.11 2.69
N GLN A 232 -11.20 -1.14 3.07
CA GLN A 232 -10.12 -1.98 2.54
C GLN A 232 -10.29 -2.23 1.04
N VAL A 233 -11.50 -2.54 0.57
CA VAL A 233 -11.79 -2.74 -0.86
C VAL A 233 -11.51 -1.46 -1.65
N ARG A 234 -11.93 -0.29 -1.14
CA ARG A 234 -11.61 0.99 -1.79
C ARG A 234 -10.10 1.25 -1.87
N ALA A 235 -9.36 0.95 -0.80
CA ALA A 235 -7.91 1.09 -0.76
C ALA A 235 -7.23 0.20 -1.82
N VAL A 236 -7.62 -1.07 -1.91
CA VAL A 236 -7.11 -2.01 -2.93
C VAL A 236 -7.46 -1.53 -4.34
N LYS A 237 -8.69 -1.04 -4.56
CA LYS A 237 -9.12 -0.51 -5.85
C LYS A 237 -8.30 0.72 -6.28
N ALA A 238 -8.04 1.65 -5.35
CA ALA A 238 -7.20 2.82 -5.62
C ALA A 238 -5.76 2.42 -5.96
N PHE A 239 -5.18 1.48 -5.22
CA PHE A 239 -3.85 0.95 -5.50
C PHE A 239 -3.75 0.29 -6.89
N ASN A 240 -4.72 -0.57 -7.23
CA ASN A 240 -4.79 -1.20 -8.55
C ASN A 240 -5.01 -0.17 -9.66
N GLY A 241 -5.77 0.89 -9.41
CA GLY A 241 -5.99 1.99 -10.35
C GLY A 241 -4.69 2.71 -10.72
N ARG A 242 -3.78 2.91 -9.76
CA ARG A 242 -2.43 3.49 -10.03
C ARG A 242 -1.60 2.56 -10.93
N LEU A 243 -1.60 1.26 -10.67
CA LEU A 243 -0.91 0.27 -11.52
C LEU A 243 -1.44 0.30 -12.96
N GLN A 244 -2.75 0.32 -13.12
CA GLN A 244 -3.38 0.42 -14.45
C GLN A 244 -3.04 1.74 -15.15
N ALA A 245 -2.94 2.85 -14.43
CA ALA A 245 -2.53 4.14 -14.98
C ALA A 245 -1.09 4.11 -15.50
N MET A 246 -0.16 3.52 -14.75
CA MET A 246 1.23 3.33 -15.18
C MET A 246 1.31 2.42 -16.41
N THR A 247 0.57 1.30 -16.44
CA THR A 247 0.51 0.40 -17.60
C THR A 247 0.00 1.12 -18.86
N ARG A 248 -1.06 1.93 -18.73
CA ARG A 248 -1.59 2.72 -19.85
C ARG A 248 -0.59 3.76 -20.35
N LEU A 249 0.12 4.43 -19.44
CA LEU A 249 1.14 5.41 -19.78
C LEU A 249 2.32 4.75 -20.49
N THR A 250 2.78 3.59 -20.04
CA THR A 250 3.81 2.79 -20.73
C THR A 250 3.39 2.43 -22.15
N ALA A 251 2.18 1.91 -22.33
CA ALA A 251 1.67 1.56 -23.65
C ALA A 251 1.51 2.79 -24.57
N ARG A 252 1.17 3.95 -24.01
CA ARG A 252 1.12 5.23 -24.76
C ARG A 252 2.51 5.64 -25.23
N ILE A 253 3.50 5.66 -24.34
CA ILE A 253 4.90 6.00 -24.68
C ILE A 253 5.41 5.12 -25.81
N GLN A 254 5.17 3.81 -25.74
CA GLN A 254 5.59 2.87 -26.78
C GLN A 254 4.94 3.17 -28.14
N ARG A 255 3.62 3.44 -28.17
CA ARG A 255 2.91 3.79 -29.40
C ARG A 255 3.40 5.10 -30.00
N GLU A 256 3.63 6.12 -29.18
CA GLU A 256 4.13 7.42 -29.63
C GLU A 256 5.56 7.30 -30.18
N ARG A 257 6.43 6.50 -29.52
CA ARG A 257 7.77 6.20 -30.03
C ARG A 257 7.71 5.51 -31.39
N GLN A 258 6.96 4.43 -31.53
CA GLN A 258 6.80 3.71 -32.79
C GLN A 258 6.19 4.58 -33.92
N ALA A 259 5.25 5.45 -33.54
CA ALA A 259 4.66 6.37 -34.52
C ALA A 259 5.67 7.43 -34.99
N LEU A 260 6.53 7.91 -34.08
CA LEU A 260 7.59 8.85 -34.40
C LEU A 260 8.67 8.19 -35.27
N GLU A 261 9.14 6.99 -34.91
CA GLU A 261 10.14 6.23 -35.70
C GLU A 261 9.66 5.91 -37.13
N ARG A 262 8.33 5.73 -37.33
CA ARG A 262 7.75 5.49 -38.67
C ARG A 262 7.61 6.76 -39.52
N LYS A 263 7.53 7.93 -38.89
CA LYS A 263 7.38 9.23 -39.58
C LYS A 263 8.71 9.84 -40.03
N LEU A 264 9.81 9.35 -39.54
CA LEU A 264 11.18 9.79 -39.82
C LEU A 264 11.87 8.85 -40.83
#